data_b720697bbb85e4991b37e9a1757f2380
#
_entry.id   b720697bbb85e4991b37e9a1757f2380
#
_cell.length_a   1.000
_cell.length_b   1.000
_cell.length_c   1.000
_cell.angle_alpha   90.00
_cell.angle_beta   90.00
_cell.angle_gamma   90.00
#
_symmetry.space_group_name_H-M   'P 1'
#
loop_
_entity.id
_entity.type
_entity.pdbx_description
1 polymer ?
#
loop_
_entity_poly.entity_id
_entity_poly.type
_entity_poly.pdbx_seq_one_letter_code
_entity_poly.pdbx_strand_id
1 'polypeptide(L)'
;MGDNVGDTEEKGVPVSKEYDDLPDDIEALQDMLREAKMQLRKVQLELDVRQATLETAKEDQGADPELLTNEEKAAMVEALRAEYRLCEILPVVGMAKSSYEYARNAQAGGETEEHAAARKAVIEAFEASGGTYGYRRVYAQASADAGAGAAIGEWTVRDIMRDEGLVACAAKKKRRYSSYEGEISEAPENLLRDERGRHHFHADKPNELWITDVTEFRIPAGKAYLPPIVDCFDGMPLSWPASASPDAEMANSSLLGACRWLGEGDHPKIHSDRGCHCRWPGWIRICDENGLVRSMSRKGCSPDSARCEGFFGRLKIEFFHGCDWAGVTIERFMGMLDAYLRWYRDVRIKGDLDYRSPMQYCRDLGLAA
;
A
#
# COMPACT_ATOMS: atom_id res chain seq x y z
N MET A 1 33.02 -69.46 -42.20
CA MET A 1 32.94 -70.47 -41.13
C MET A 1 32.77 -69.66 -39.86
N GLY A 2 31.70 -69.59 -39.20
CA GLY A 2 30.41 -70.20 -39.10
C GLY A 2 29.46 -69.22 -38.43
N ASP A 3 28.29 -69.12 -38.96
CA ASP A 3 27.16 -68.35 -38.52
C ASP A 3 26.69 -68.84 -37.16
N ASN A 4 26.39 -67.93 -36.27
CA ASN A 4 25.56 -68.24 -35.11
C ASN A 4 24.48 -67.17 -34.98
N VAL A 5 23.33 -67.51 -35.52
CA VAL A 5 22.07 -66.80 -35.36
C VAL A 5 21.56 -67.11 -33.97
N GLY A 6 21.57 -66.10 -33.11
CA GLY A 6 20.96 -66.17 -31.78
C GLY A 6 19.48 -65.87 -31.85
N ASP A 7 18.67 -66.86 -31.61
CA ASP A 7 17.22 -66.75 -31.35
C ASP A 7 16.94 -65.81 -30.18
N THR A 8 16.28 -64.70 -30.45
CA THR A 8 15.64 -63.90 -29.42
C THR A 8 14.25 -64.44 -29.11
N GLU A 9 14.17 -65.24 -28.05
CA GLU A 9 12.88 -65.62 -27.44
C GLU A 9 12.14 -64.37 -27.00
N GLU A 10 11.02 -64.10 -27.65
CA GLU A 10 9.97 -63.19 -27.14
C GLU A 10 9.47 -63.75 -25.80
N LYS A 11 9.85 -63.09 -24.72
CA LYS A 11 9.24 -63.32 -23.41
C LYS A 11 7.85 -62.73 -23.44
N GLY A 12 6.88 -63.61 -23.66
CA GLY A 12 5.46 -63.29 -23.50
C GLY A 12 5.18 -62.73 -22.11
N VAL A 13 4.54 -61.60 -22.05
CA VAL A 13 3.99 -61.01 -20.81
C VAL A 13 3.08 -62.08 -20.18
N PRO A 14 3.25 -62.42 -18.88
CA PRO A 14 2.38 -63.39 -18.26
C PRO A 14 0.97 -62.86 -18.22
N VAL A 15 0.07 -63.45 -19.00
CA VAL A 15 -1.39 -63.26 -18.92
C VAL A 15 -1.79 -63.77 -17.53
N SER A 16 -2.18 -62.86 -16.65
CA SER A 16 -2.61 -63.22 -15.30
C SER A 16 -3.85 -64.11 -15.36
N LYS A 17 -3.91 -65.08 -14.43
CA LYS A 17 -4.99 -66.08 -14.29
C LYS A 17 -6.35 -65.49 -13.86
N GLU A 18 -6.56 -64.19 -13.98
CA GLU A 18 -7.75 -63.45 -13.53
C GLU A 18 -8.96 -63.54 -14.46
N TYR A 19 -8.84 -64.22 -15.64
CA TYR A 19 -9.93 -64.30 -16.61
C TYR A 19 -10.76 -65.61 -16.52
N ASP A 20 -10.43 -66.53 -15.59
CA ASP A 20 -11.11 -67.81 -15.45
C ASP A 20 -12.42 -67.78 -14.62
N ASP A 21 -12.74 -66.63 -13.97
CA ASP A 21 -13.93 -66.44 -13.13
C ASP A 21 -15.01 -65.54 -13.78
N LEU A 22 -15.17 -65.62 -15.09
CA LEU A 22 -16.26 -64.88 -15.76
C LEU A 22 -17.60 -65.62 -15.55
N PRO A 23 -18.67 -64.92 -15.16
CA PRO A 23 -20.00 -65.55 -15.01
C PRO A 23 -20.53 -66.07 -16.36
N ASP A 24 -21.14 -67.21 -16.33
CA ASP A 24 -21.81 -67.83 -17.54
C ASP A 24 -23.11 -67.15 -17.95
N ASP A 25 -23.60 -66.23 -17.13
CA ASP A 25 -24.82 -65.48 -17.37
C ASP A 25 -24.59 -64.21 -18.17
N ILE A 26 -25.33 -64.03 -19.25
CA ILE A 26 -25.22 -62.89 -20.18
C ILE A 26 -25.52 -61.57 -19.50
N GLU A 27 -26.45 -61.55 -18.55
CA GLU A 27 -26.84 -60.34 -17.84
C GLU A 27 -25.74 -59.87 -16.88
N ALA A 28 -25.10 -60.80 -16.17
CA ALA A 28 -23.93 -60.52 -15.31
C ALA A 28 -22.70 -60.05 -16.12
N LEU A 29 -22.47 -60.66 -17.28
CA LEU A 29 -21.39 -60.20 -18.21
C LEU A 29 -21.65 -58.80 -18.75
N GLN A 30 -22.90 -58.46 -19.07
CA GLN A 30 -23.25 -57.11 -19.51
C GLN A 30 -23.07 -56.09 -18.42
N ASP A 31 -23.35 -56.39 -17.15
CA ASP A 31 -23.17 -55.50 -16.03
C ASP A 31 -21.67 -55.32 -15.74
N MET A 32 -20.86 -56.37 -15.74
CA MET A 32 -19.41 -56.26 -15.66
C MET A 32 -18.80 -55.42 -16.78
N LEU A 33 -19.28 -55.55 -18.01
CA LEU A 33 -18.85 -54.77 -19.13
C LEU A 33 -19.23 -53.28 -18.98
N ARG A 34 -20.41 -52.98 -18.45
CA ARG A 34 -20.84 -51.60 -18.12
C ARG A 34 -19.95 -50.99 -17.06
N GLU A 35 -19.65 -51.76 -16.00
CA GLU A 35 -18.79 -51.31 -14.92
C GLU A 35 -17.36 -51.09 -15.40
N ALA A 36 -16.76 -52.00 -16.15
CA ALA A 36 -15.45 -51.87 -16.77
C ALA A 36 -15.37 -50.63 -17.70
N LYS A 37 -16.39 -50.38 -18.51
CA LYS A 37 -16.46 -49.17 -19.35
C LYS A 37 -16.55 -47.89 -18.52
N MET A 38 -17.27 -47.88 -17.40
CA MET A 38 -17.33 -46.73 -16.51
C MET A 38 -15.98 -46.47 -15.83
N GLN A 39 -15.30 -47.52 -15.39
CA GLN A 39 -13.97 -47.40 -14.78
C GLN A 39 -12.94 -46.91 -15.80
N LEU A 40 -12.95 -47.48 -17.03
CA LEU A 40 -12.06 -47.01 -18.10
C LEU A 40 -12.27 -45.54 -18.41
N ARG A 41 -13.54 -45.11 -18.53
CA ARG A 41 -13.87 -43.69 -18.78
C ARG A 41 -13.40 -42.78 -17.66
N LYS A 42 -13.48 -43.23 -16.40
CA LYS A 42 -12.97 -42.47 -15.25
C LYS A 42 -11.46 -42.32 -15.29
N VAL A 43 -10.74 -43.41 -15.53
CA VAL A 43 -9.27 -43.38 -15.64
C VAL A 43 -8.83 -42.51 -16.82
N GLN A 44 -9.55 -42.57 -17.95
CA GLN A 44 -9.24 -41.70 -19.10
C GLN A 44 -9.41 -40.23 -18.75
N LEU A 45 -10.51 -39.86 -18.09
CA LEU A 45 -10.70 -38.48 -17.60
C LEU A 45 -9.60 -38.02 -16.64
N GLU A 46 -9.17 -38.87 -15.71
CA GLU A 46 -8.06 -38.56 -14.80
C GLU A 46 -6.74 -38.34 -15.55
N LEU A 47 -6.49 -39.10 -16.62
CA LEU A 47 -5.33 -38.91 -17.49
C LEU A 47 -5.41 -37.60 -18.28
N ASP A 48 -6.56 -37.29 -18.86
CA ASP A 48 -6.77 -36.08 -19.65
C ASP A 48 -6.65 -34.82 -18.78
N VAL A 49 -7.17 -34.87 -17.56
CA VAL A 49 -6.99 -33.79 -16.57
C VAL A 49 -5.51 -33.58 -16.20
N ARG A 50 -4.76 -34.67 -15.96
CA ARG A 50 -3.32 -34.58 -15.65
C ARG A 50 -2.53 -34.04 -16.84
N GLN A 51 -2.88 -34.45 -18.04
CA GLN A 51 -2.23 -33.96 -19.26
C GLN A 51 -2.49 -32.45 -19.44
N ALA A 52 -3.74 -32.00 -19.31
CA ALA A 52 -4.11 -30.61 -19.39
C ALA A 52 -3.40 -29.77 -18.29
N THR A 53 -3.29 -30.32 -17.07
CA THR A 53 -2.53 -29.67 -15.97
C THR A 53 -1.06 -29.47 -16.34
N LEU A 54 -0.43 -30.48 -16.95
CA LEU A 54 0.96 -30.42 -17.39
C LEU A 54 1.19 -29.43 -18.56
N GLU A 55 0.22 -29.31 -19.44
CA GLU A 55 0.26 -28.37 -20.56
C GLU A 55 0.14 -26.93 -20.05
N THR A 56 -0.79 -26.64 -19.16
CA THR A 56 -0.94 -25.32 -18.50
C THR A 56 0.33 -24.94 -17.72
N ALA A 57 0.91 -25.88 -16.98
CA ALA A 57 2.15 -25.64 -16.22
C ALA A 57 3.40 -25.44 -17.11
N LYS A 58 3.39 -25.88 -18.37
CA LYS A 58 4.49 -25.64 -19.32
C LYS A 58 4.41 -24.26 -19.97
N GLU A 59 3.23 -23.70 -20.11
CA GLU A 59 3.03 -22.35 -20.66
C GLU A 59 3.47 -21.28 -19.67
N ASP A 60 3.39 -21.55 -18.37
CA ASP A 60 3.81 -20.63 -17.30
C ASP A 60 5.10 -21.15 -16.66
N GLN A 61 6.27 -20.60 -17.10
CA GLN A 61 7.60 -21.02 -16.64
C GLN A 61 7.80 -20.78 -15.13
N GLY A 62 7.32 -21.69 -14.30
CA GLY A 62 7.49 -21.68 -12.85
C GLY A 62 6.22 -21.91 -12.03
N ALA A 63 5.08 -22.17 -12.64
CA ALA A 63 3.86 -22.54 -11.94
C ALA A 63 3.98 -23.97 -11.38
N ASP A 64 3.65 -24.11 -10.10
CA ASP A 64 3.51 -25.43 -9.47
C ASP A 64 2.21 -26.09 -9.95
N PRO A 65 2.26 -27.30 -10.55
CA PRO A 65 1.07 -27.98 -11.06
C PRO A 65 -0.03 -28.22 -10.01
N GLU A 66 0.32 -28.19 -8.71
CA GLU A 66 -0.62 -28.33 -7.60
C GLU A 66 -1.35 -27.03 -7.24
N LEU A 67 -0.96 -25.87 -7.79
CA LEU A 67 -1.44 -24.54 -7.42
C LEU A 67 -2.20 -23.81 -8.53
N LEU A 68 -2.93 -24.53 -9.38
CA LEU A 68 -3.77 -23.93 -10.42
C LEU A 68 -4.82 -22.99 -9.82
N THR A 69 -4.94 -21.80 -10.39
CA THR A 69 -5.97 -20.82 -10.03
C THR A 69 -7.37 -21.31 -10.44
N ASN A 70 -8.42 -20.72 -9.87
CA ASN A 70 -9.79 -21.07 -10.26
C ASN A 70 -10.10 -20.73 -11.74
N GLU A 71 -9.42 -19.76 -12.32
CA GLU A 71 -9.56 -19.38 -13.73
C GLU A 71 -8.92 -20.43 -14.64
N GLU A 72 -7.73 -20.90 -14.34
CA GLU A 72 -7.05 -21.97 -15.07
C GLU A 72 -7.81 -23.29 -14.97
N LYS A 73 -8.32 -23.63 -13.77
CA LYS A 73 -9.21 -24.79 -13.58
C LYS A 73 -10.50 -24.67 -14.38
N ALA A 74 -11.11 -23.49 -14.47
CA ALA A 74 -12.31 -23.28 -15.26
C ALA A 74 -12.04 -23.42 -16.77
N ALA A 75 -10.92 -22.90 -17.26
CA ALA A 75 -10.51 -23.08 -18.67
C ALA A 75 -10.28 -24.55 -19.01
N MET A 76 -9.64 -25.32 -18.13
CA MET A 76 -9.44 -26.74 -18.25
C MET A 76 -10.79 -27.51 -18.29
N VAL A 77 -11.72 -27.14 -17.39
CA VAL A 77 -13.07 -27.71 -17.39
C VAL A 77 -13.78 -27.45 -18.72
N GLU A 78 -13.70 -26.25 -19.28
CA GLU A 78 -14.31 -25.89 -20.56
C GLU A 78 -13.72 -26.72 -21.73
N ALA A 79 -12.41 -26.93 -21.75
CA ALA A 79 -11.76 -27.75 -22.76
C ALA A 79 -12.24 -29.22 -22.73
N LEU A 80 -12.42 -29.79 -21.54
CA LEU A 80 -12.83 -31.16 -21.34
C LEU A 80 -14.34 -31.38 -21.52
N ARG A 81 -15.17 -30.34 -21.55
CA ARG A 81 -16.64 -30.45 -21.74
C ARG A 81 -17.06 -30.96 -23.08
N ALA A 82 -16.19 -30.98 -24.08
CA ALA A 82 -16.47 -31.58 -25.37
C ALA A 82 -16.67 -33.10 -25.27
N GLU A 83 -15.98 -33.76 -24.33
CA GLU A 83 -15.94 -35.22 -24.20
C GLU A 83 -16.60 -35.76 -22.93
N TYR A 84 -16.60 -34.95 -21.85
CA TYR A 84 -17.07 -35.36 -20.52
C TYR A 84 -18.17 -34.46 -19.98
N ARG A 85 -19.00 -35.02 -19.07
CA ARG A 85 -20.05 -34.23 -18.40
C ARG A 85 -19.45 -33.41 -17.27
N LEU A 86 -20.01 -32.25 -17.03
CA LEU A 86 -19.55 -31.34 -15.96
C LEU A 86 -19.47 -31.99 -14.57
N CYS A 87 -20.45 -32.88 -14.26
CA CYS A 87 -20.48 -33.63 -12.99
C CYS A 87 -19.37 -34.68 -12.87
N GLU A 88 -18.79 -35.13 -14.00
CA GLU A 88 -17.65 -36.04 -14.02
C GLU A 88 -16.33 -35.29 -13.86
N ILE A 89 -16.20 -34.12 -14.50
CA ILE A 89 -14.96 -33.32 -14.53
C ILE A 89 -14.68 -32.60 -13.17
N LEU A 90 -15.69 -31.94 -12.62
CA LEU A 90 -15.51 -31.06 -11.43
C LEU A 90 -14.87 -31.77 -10.22
N PRO A 91 -15.27 -33.03 -9.88
CA PRO A 91 -14.63 -33.76 -8.78
C PRO A 91 -13.16 -34.09 -9.05
N VAL A 92 -12.80 -34.38 -10.28
CA VAL A 92 -11.43 -34.76 -10.69
C VAL A 92 -10.52 -33.55 -10.69
N VAL A 93 -11.01 -32.38 -11.15
CA VAL A 93 -10.28 -31.09 -11.13
C VAL A 93 -10.25 -30.49 -9.73
N GLY A 94 -11.04 -30.99 -8.78
CA GLY A 94 -11.13 -30.46 -7.42
C GLY A 94 -11.73 -29.06 -7.37
N MET A 95 -12.79 -28.81 -8.17
CA MET A 95 -13.44 -27.49 -8.25
C MET A 95 -14.93 -27.60 -7.90
N ALA A 96 -15.43 -26.69 -7.05
CA ALA A 96 -16.86 -26.60 -6.78
C ALA A 96 -17.62 -26.02 -7.97
N LYS A 97 -18.86 -26.49 -8.19
CA LYS A 97 -19.71 -26.01 -9.30
C LYS A 97 -19.92 -24.48 -9.24
N SER A 98 -20.12 -23.91 -8.04
CA SER A 98 -20.26 -22.46 -7.85
C SER A 98 -19.00 -21.69 -8.26
N SER A 99 -17.82 -22.20 -7.93
CA SER A 99 -16.54 -21.60 -8.31
C SER A 99 -16.32 -21.64 -9.81
N TYR A 100 -16.69 -22.75 -10.44
CA TYR A 100 -16.64 -22.87 -11.90
C TYR A 100 -17.61 -21.91 -12.60
N GLU A 101 -18.87 -21.84 -12.16
CA GLU A 101 -19.85 -20.91 -12.75
C GLU A 101 -19.43 -19.45 -12.56
N TYR A 102 -18.83 -19.11 -11.41
CA TYR A 102 -18.29 -17.79 -11.15
C TYR A 102 -17.14 -17.45 -12.12
N ALA A 103 -16.13 -18.32 -12.22
CA ALA A 103 -14.98 -18.12 -13.10
C ALA A 103 -15.39 -18.06 -14.58
N ARG A 104 -16.29 -18.93 -15.02
CA ARG A 104 -16.85 -18.92 -16.39
C ARG A 104 -17.59 -17.62 -16.69
N ASN A 105 -18.42 -17.14 -15.76
CA ASN A 105 -19.17 -15.90 -15.96
C ASN A 105 -18.24 -14.69 -15.95
N ALA A 106 -17.16 -14.71 -15.17
CA ALA A 106 -16.11 -13.69 -15.19
C ALA A 106 -15.37 -13.67 -16.55
N GLN A 107 -15.12 -14.82 -17.16
CA GLN A 107 -14.49 -14.91 -18.49
C GLN A 107 -15.44 -14.58 -19.65
N ALA A 108 -16.74 -14.90 -19.52
CA ALA A 108 -17.75 -14.66 -20.56
C ALA A 108 -18.35 -13.24 -20.50
N GLY A 109 -18.29 -12.60 -19.35
CA GLY A 109 -18.71 -11.22 -19.17
C GLY A 109 -17.56 -10.31 -19.52
N GLY A 110 -17.59 -9.66 -20.67
CA GLY A 110 -16.77 -8.48 -20.90
C GLY A 110 -16.96 -7.51 -19.72
N GLU A 111 -15.96 -6.70 -19.41
CA GLU A 111 -16.01 -5.70 -18.36
C GLU A 111 -17.32 -4.90 -18.46
N THR A 112 -18.13 -4.93 -17.41
CA THR A 112 -19.38 -4.16 -17.40
C THR A 112 -19.06 -2.68 -17.47
N GLU A 113 -19.94 -1.85 -18.07
CA GLU A 113 -19.75 -0.40 -18.10
C GLU A 113 -19.53 0.19 -16.70
N GLU A 114 -20.20 -0.37 -15.70
CA GLU A 114 -20.02 0.02 -14.29
C GLU A 114 -18.62 -0.32 -13.77
N HIS A 115 -18.08 -1.49 -14.11
CA HIS A 115 -16.73 -1.89 -13.69
C HIS A 115 -15.65 -1.08 -14.42
N ALA A 116 -15.84 -0.80 -15.72
CA ALA A 116 -14.95 0.07 -16.48
C ALA A 116 -14.93 1.50 -15.93
N ALA A 117 -16.10 2.04 -15.55
CA ALA A 117 -16.21 3.34 -14.91
C ALA A 117 -15.52 3.36 -13.53
N ALA A 118 -15.72 2.32 -12.73
CA ALA A 118 -15.04 2.15 -11.44
C ALA A 118 -13.52 2.06 -11.60
N ARG A 119 -13.03 1.29 -12.56
CA ARG A 119 -11.60 1.16 -12.88
C ARG A 119 -10.99 2.52 -13.21
N LYS A 120 -11.65 3.29 -14.10
CA LYS A 120 -11.22 4.63 -14.47
C LYS A 120 -11.12 5.55 -13.25
N ALA A 121 -12.17 5.60 -12.42
CA ALA A 121 -12.20 6.43 -11.22
C ALA A 121 -11.10 6.06 -10.22
N VAL A 122 -10.81 4.77 -10.05
CA VAL A 122 -9.74 4.28 -9.18
C VAL A 122 -8.36 4.70 -9.68
N ILE A 123 -8.10 4.56 -10.99
CA ILE A 123 -6.83 4.97 -11.61
C ILE A 123 -6.66 6.48 -11.48
N GLU A 124 -7.67 7.29 -11.83
CA GLU A 124 -7.62 8.74 -11.73
C GLU A 124 -7.36 9.22 -10.29
N ALA A 125 -8.03 8.64 -9.29
CA ALA A 125 -7.80 8.96 -7.88
C ALA A 125 -6.39 8.59 -7.41
N PHE A 126 -5.84 7.47 -7.87
CA PHE A 126 -4.47 7.07 -7.55
C PHE A 126 -3.44 8.00 -8.21
N GLU A 127 -3.60 8.32 -9.49
CA GLU A 127 -2.71 9.23 -10.23
C GLU A 127 -2.77 10.66 -9.69
N ALA A 128 -3.96 11.18 -9.37
CA ALA A 128 -4.13 12.50 -8.76
C ALA A 128 -3.40 12.64 -7.43
N SER A 129 -3.22 11.52 -6.70
CA SER A 129 -2.43 11.49 -5.48
C SER A 129 -0.91 11.40 -5.71
N GLY A 130 -0.46 11.31 -6.95
CA GLY A 130 0.94 11.03 -7.29
C GLY A 130 1.41 9.65 -6.81
N GLY A 131 0.53 8.64 -6.76
CA GLY A 131 0.86 7.28 -6.31
C GLY A 131 1.05 7.15 -4.79
N THR A 132 0.56 8.10 -4.00
CA THR A 132 0.77 8.10 -2.53
C THR A 132 -0.39 7.48 -1.76
N TYR A 133 -1.56 7.31 -2.39
CA TYR A 133 -2.76 6.80 -1.73
C TYR A 133 -2.81 5.27 -1.76
N GLY A 134 -2.94 4.66 -0.57
CA GLY A 134 -3.36 3.27 -0.45
C GLY A 134 -4.88 3.14 -0.65
N TYR A 135 -5.37 1.92 -0.85
CA TYR A 135 -6.73 1.61 -1.27
C TYR A 135 -7.84 2.34 -0.49
N ARG A 136 -7.71 2.57 0.82
CA ARG A 136 -8.74 3.27 1.61
C ARG A 136 -8.92 4.73 1.20
N ARG A 137 -7.83 5.42 0.87
CA ARG A 137 -7.89 6.81 0.41
C ARG A 137 -8.34 6.88 -1.05
N VAL A 138 -7.88 5.93 -1.89
CA VAL A 138 -8.36 5.79 -3.26
C VAL A 138 -9.87 5.54 -3.26
N TYR A 139 -10.36 4.64 -2.41
CA TYR A 139 -11.79 4.38 -2.23
C TYR A 139 -12.57 5.64 -1.83
N ALA A 140 -12.09 6.37 -0.82
CA ALA A 140 -12.74 7.59 -0.37
C ALA A 140 -12.79 8.67 -1.47
N GLN A 141 -11.69 8.86 -2.21
CA GLN A 141 -11.62 9.83 -3.30
C GLN A 141 -12.48 9.41 -4.48
N ALA A 142 -12.35 8.18 -4.98
CA ALA A 142 -13.13 7.69 -6.11
C ALA A 142 -14.64 7.68 -5.82
N SER A 143 -15.04 7.38 -4.57
CA SER A 143 -16.45 7.43 -4.16
C SER A 143 -16.99 8.85 -4.08
N ALA A 144 -16.17 9.82 -3.66
CA ALA A 144 -16.55 11.23 -3.63
C ALA A 144 -16.72 11.79 -5.05
N ASP A 145 -15.82 11.43 -5.98
CA ASP A 145 -15.82 11.91 -7.35
C ASP A 145 -16.93 11.26 -8.20
N ALA A 146 -17.30 10.01 -7.92
CA ALA A 146 -18.36 9.29 -8.63
C ALA A 146 -19.77 9.81 -8.30
N GLY A 147 -19.94 10.60 -7.24
CA GLY A 147 -21.25 11.11 -6.79
C GLY A 147 -22.20 10.00 -6.31
N ALA A 148 -23.43 10.37 -5.95
CA ALA A 148 -24.43 9.46 -5.35
C ALA A 148 -24.94 8.34 -6.30
N GLY A 149 -24.44 8.25 -7.52
CA GLY A 149 -24.95 7.34 -8.55
C GLY A 149 -24.16 6.04 -8.77
N ALA A 150 -22.91 5.95 -8.33
CA ALA A 150 -22.07 4.77 -8.52
C ALA A 150 -21.41 4.38 -7.20
N ALA A 151 -22.04 3.47 -6.45
CA ALA A 151 -21.47 2.91 -5.23
C ALA A 151 -20.32 1.96 -5.58
N ILE A 152 -19.09 2.48 -5.67
CA ILE A 152 -17.89 1.63 -5.80
C ILE A 152 -17.65 0.95 -4.44
N GLY A 153 -17.54 -0.38 -4.42
CA GLY A 153 -17.23 -1.11 -3.20
C GLY A 153 -15.74 -1.03 -2.83
N GLU A 154 -15.42 -1.02 -1.53
CA GLU A 154 -14.01 -1.03 -1.05
C GLU A 154 -13.23 -2.26 -1.57
N TRP A 155 -13.88 -3.42 -1.68
CA TRP A 155 -13.29 -4.63 -2.25
C TRP A 155 -12.99 -4.47 -3.74
N THR A 156 -13.90 -3.88 -4.50
CA THR A 156 -13.72 -3.59 -5.93
C THR A 156 -12.49 -2.70 -6.14
N VAL A 157 -12.32 -1.66 -5.30
CA VAL A 157 -11.13 -0.79 -5.38
C VAL A 157 -9.84 -1.56 -5.12
N ARG A 158 -9.84 -2.47 -4.14
CA ARG A 158 -8.65 -3.29 -3.85
C ARG A 158 -8.30 -4.24 -4.99
N ASP A 159 -9.31 -4.86 -5.60
CA ASP A 159 -9.12 -5.76 -6.73
C ASP A 159 -8.60 -4.99 -7.94
N ILE A 160 -9.21 -3.86 -8.30
CA ILE A 160 -8.72 -2.99 -9.38
C ILE A 160 -7.28 -2.55 -9.12
N MET A 161 -6.95 -2.08 -7.92
CA MET A 161 -5.58 -1.65 -7.61
C MET A 161 -4.57 -2.79 -7.72
N ARG A 162 -4.94 -4.01 -7.36
CA ARG A 162 -4.10 -5.20 -7.51
C ARG A 162 -3.91 -5.54 -9.00
N ASP A 163 -4.98 -5.58 -9.77
CA ASP A 163 -4.98 -5.99 -11.17
C ASP A 163 -4.25 -4.98 -12.06
N GLU A 164 -4.33 -3.68 -11.73
CA GLU A 164 -3.59 -2.59 -12.37
C GLU A 164 -2.17 -2.38 -11.79
N GLY A 165 -1.75 -3.18 -10.81
CA GLY A 165 -0.43 -3.04 -10.17
C GLY A 165 -0.22 -1.71 -9.44
N LEU A 166 -1.30 -1.05 -8.98
CA LEU A 166 -1.25 0.24 -8.30
C LEU A 166 -0.80 0.09 -6.85
N VAL A 167 0.48 0.29 -6.61
CA VAL A 167 1.11 0.14 -5.29
C VAL A 167 1.49 1.50 -4.73
N ALA A 168 0.91 1.86 -3.58
CA ALA A 168 1.26 3.11 -2.89
C ALA A 168 2.71 3.11 -2.39
N CYS A 169 3.33 4.29 -2.36
CA CYS A 169 4.68 4.47 -1.82
C CYS A 169 4.81 3.88 -0.42
N ALA A 170 5.74 2.96 -0.21
CA ALA A 170 5.96 2.27 1.06
C ALA A 170 7.26 2.72 1.75
N ALA A 171 7.23 2.75 3.09
CA ALA A 171 8.42 3.05 3.89
C ALA A 171 9.45 1.92 3.81
N LYS A 172 10.70 2.24 3.43
CA LYS A 172 11.83 1.32 3.62
C LYS A 172 12.18 1.24 5.12
N LYS A 173 12.55 0.05 5.63
CA LYS A 173 12.97 -0.15 7.04
C LYS A 173 14.08 0.82 7.43
N LYS A 174 13.86 1.59 8.53
CA LYS A 174 14.83 2.57 9.06
C LYS A 174 16.05 1.85 9.65
N ARG A 175 17.27 2.39 9.39
CA ARG A 175 18.48 2.12 10.19
C ARG A 175 18.39 2.93 11.48
N ARG A 176 18.78 2.31 12.61
CA ARG A 176 18.91 3.02 13.88
C ARG A 176 20.21 3.85 13.88
N TYR A 177 20.10 5.13 14.24
CA TYR A 177 21.24 6.02 14.51
C TYR A 177 21.29 6.29 16.00
N SER A 178 22.50 6.41 16.56
CA SER A 178 22.71 6.89 17.93
C SER A 178 22.81 8.42 17.93
N SER A 179 22.27 9.08 18.96
CA SER A 179 22.33 10.52 19.15
C SER A 179 23.61 10.95 19.85
N TYR A 180 24.16 12.09 19.44
CA TYR A 180 25.37 12.69 20.02
C TYR A 180 25.10 13.27 21.41
N GLU A 181 26.00 12.98 22.39
CA GLU A 181 25.92 13.45 23.76
C GLU A 181 26.88 14.62 24.01
N GLY A 182 26.47 15.85 23.78
CA GLY A 182 27.30 17.01 24.10
C GLY A 182 26.52 18.29 24.16
N GLU A 183 26.01 18.68 25.34
CA GLU A 183 25.60 20.07 25.55
C GLU A 183 25.37 20.48 27.00
N ILE A 184 25.77 21.74 27.31
CA ILE A 184 25.60 22.39 28.59
C ILE A 184 24.88 23.73 28.34
N SER A 185 23.53 23.75 28.40
CA SER A 185 22.78 25.01 28.50
C SER A 185 21.35 24.78 28.99
N GLU A 186 20.80 25.75 29.71
CA GLU A 186 19.41 25.74 30.15
C GLU A 186 18.47 25.73 28.92
N ALA A 187 17.53 24.81 28.93
CA ALA A 187 16.47 24.68 27.93
C ALA A 187 15.12 24.66 28.65
N PRO A 188 14.05 25.20 28.04
CA PRO A 188 12.71 25.09 28.59
C PRO A 188 12.32 23.64 28.89
N GLU A 189 11.45 23.45 29.87
CA GLU A 189 10.95 22.14 30.24
C GLU A 189 10.16 21.49 29.11
N ASN A 190 10.13 20.16 29.13
CA ASN A 190 9.27 19.41 28.24
C ASN A 190 7.82 19.38 28.76
N LEU A 191 6.99 20.27 28.24
CA LEU A 191 5.59 20.44 28.65
C LEU A 191 4.66 19.40 28.04
N LEU A 192 5.17 18.50 27.17
CA LEU A 192 4.37 17.44 26.51
C LEU A 192 4.41 16.11 27.24
N ARG A 193 5.01 16.08 28.43
CA ARG A 193 5.15 14.87 29.21
C ARG A 193 4.33 14.94 30.48
N ASP A 194 3.53 13.89 30.75
CA ASP A 194 2.80 13.75 32.02
C ASP A 194 3.72 13.24 33.16
N GLU A 195 3.22 13.27 34.40
CA GLU A 195 3.92 12.77 35.59
C GLU A 195 4.30 11.27 35.48
N ARG A 196 3.58 10.50 34.65
CA ARG A 196 3.86 9.08 34.38
C ARG A 196 4.86 8.89 33.24
N GLY A 197 5.38 9.96 32.68
CA GLY A 197 6.38 9.93 31.61
C GLY A 197 5.84 9.69 30.22
N ARG A 198 4.53 9.71 30.00
CA ARG A 198 3.90 9.53 28.69
C ARG A 198 3.86 10.84 27.92
N HIS A 199 3.99 10.77 26.61
CA HIS A 199 3.98 11.93 25.73
C HIS A 199 2.57 12.22 25.21
N HIS A 200 2.18 13.48 25.23
CA HIS A 200 0.91 13.99 24.76
C HIS A 200 1.13 14.94 23.59
N PHE A 201 1.02 14.42 22.36
CA PHE A 201 1.06 15.19 21.11
C PHE A 201 -0.35 15.44 20.54
N HIS A 202 -1.35 15.48 21.40
CA HIS A 202 -2.72 15.75 21.02
C HIS A 202 -3.08 17.20 21.33
N ALA A 203 -3.83 17.82 20.44
CA ALA A 203 -4.44 19.12 20.61
C ALA A 203 -5.94 18.99 20.33
N ASP A 204 -6.79 19.63 21.14
CA ASP A 204 -8.24 19.57 21.00
C ASP A 204 -8.76 20.64 20.02
N LYS A 205 -7.96 21.67 19.76
CA LYS A 205 -8.27 22.75 18.83
C LYS A 205 -7.02 23.24 18.09
N PRO A 206 -7.17 23.91 16.95
CA PRO A 206 -6.06 24.59 16.28
C PRO A 206 -5.32 25.57 17.21
N ASN A 207 -4.05 25.78 16.94
CA ASN A 207 -3.19 26.70 17.67
C ASN A 207 -3.06 26.42 19.18
N GLU A 208 -3.22 25.16 19.59
CA GLU A 208 -2.96 24.75 20.97
C GLU A 208 -1.54 24.19 21.15
N LEU A 209 -1.09 23.38 20.19
CA LEU A 209 0.21 22.73 20.20
C LEU A 209 0.82 22.70 18.81
N TRP A 210 1.94 23.36 18.65
CA TRP A 210 2.78 23.33 17.47
C TRP A 210 4.03 22.51 17.70
N ILE A 211 4.49 21.83 16.68
CA ILE A 211 5.76 21.11 16.68
C ILE A 211 6.65 21.63 15.56
N THR A 212 7.94 21.61 15.78
CA THR A 212 8.96 21.97 14.79
C THR A 212 10.23 21.16 14.99
N ASP A 213 10.91 20.90 13.91
CA ASP A 213 12.23 20.31 13.83
C ASP A 213 12.82 20.64 12.44
N VAL A 214 14.14 20.54 12.28
CA VAL A 214 14.79 20.81 11.01
C VAL A 214 15.15 19.50 10.31
N THR A 215 14.65 19.29 9.08
CA THR A 215 15.06 18.14 8.28
C THR A 215 15.94 18.55 7.11
N GLU A 216 16.97 17.74 6.82
CA GLU A 216 17.85 17.88 5.65
C GLU A 216 17.39 16.98 4.51
N PHE A 217 17.41 17.51 3.30
CA PHE A 217 17.33 16.77 2.03
C PHE A 217 18.66 16.92 1.30
N ARG A 218 19.19 15.81 0.82
CA ARG A 218 20.42 15.79 0.04
C ARG A 218 20.13 15.26 -1.36
N ILE A 219 20.33 16.12 -2.37
CA ILE A 219 20.27 15.79 -3.79
C ILE A 219 21.66 15.95 -4.43
N PRO A 220 21.88 15.48 -5.66
CA PRO A 220 23.18 15.65 -6.33
C PRO A 220 23.66 17.10 -6.42
N ALA A 221 22.74 18.07 -6.58
CA ALA A 221 23.06 19.49 -6.67
C ALA A 221 23.41 20.16 -5.32
N GLY A 222 23.17 19.49 -4.17
CA GLY A 222 23.47 20.06 -2.86
C GLY A 222 22.49 19.65 -1.77
N LYS A 223 22.30 20.52 -0.77
CA LYS A 223 21.42 20.30 0.36
C LYS A 223 20.33 21.36 0.44
N ALA A 224 19.16 20.95 0.89
CA ALA A 224 18.07 21.82 1.28
C ALA A 224 17.62 21.47 2.71
N TYR A 225 17.28 22.49 3.49
CA TYR A 225 16.82 22.39 4.86
C TYR A 225 15.39 22.89 4.97
N LEU A 226 14.59 22.20 5.77
CA LEU A 226 13.18 22.50 5.95
C LEU A 226 12.84 22.51 7.44
N PRO A 227 12.49 23.66 8.04
CA PRO A 227 12.01 23.82 9.40
C PRO A 227 10.50 24.03 9.44
N PRO A 228 9.65 23.05 9.20
CA PRO A 228 8.21 23.27 9.18
C PRO A 228 7.69 23.52 10.60
N ILE A 229 6.70 24.40 10.73
CA ILE A 229 5.83 24.46 11.90
C ILE A 229 4.56 23.69 11.58
N VAL A 230 4.25 22.68 12.39
CA VAL A 230 3.09 21.80 12.16
C VAL A 230 2.16 21.86 13.37
N ASP A 231 0.87 22.11 13.14
CA ASP A 231 -0.16 22.02 14.15
C ASP A 231 -0.44 20.56 14.52
N CYS A 232 -0.51 20.27 15.81
CA CYS A 232 -0.81 18.90 16.28
C CYS A 232 -2.30 18.54 16.22
N PHE A 233 -3.18 19.52 16.09
CA PHE A 233 -4.62 19.30 16.00
C PHE A 233 -4.99 18.42 14.79
N ASP A 234 -4.57 18.83 13.60
CA ASP A 234 -4.89 18.18 12.35
C ASP A 234 -3.65 17.73 11.55
N GLY A 235 -2.45 18.09 12.04
CA GLY A 235 -1.18 17.86 11.38
C GLY A 235 -0.98 18.75 10.15
N MET A 236 -1.56 19.95 10.16
CA MET A 236 -1.40 20.95 9.12
C MET A 236 -0.04 21.63 9.22
N PRO A 237 0.76 21.65 8.15
CA PRO A 237 1.92 22.51 8.10
C PRO A 237 1.46 23.98 7.96
N LEU A 238 1.80 24.82 8.94
CA LEU A 238 1.42 26.23 8.98
C LEU A 238 2.40 27.10 8.20
N SER A 239 3.69 26.76 8.29
CA SER A 239 4.79 27.46 7.62
C SER A 239 5.95 26.50 7.35
N TRP A 240 6.66 26.69 6.22
CA TRP A 240 7.71 25.77 5.76
C TRP A 240 8.74 26.43 4.82
N PRO A 241 9.38 27.54 5.16
CA PRO A 241 10.40 28.11 4.30
C PRO A 241 11.55 27.12 4.13
N ALA A 242 11.85 26.76 2.89
CA ALA A 242 13.03 25.94 2.58
C ALA A 242 14.23 26.82 2.31
N SER A 243 15.42 26.39 2.74
CA SER A 243 16.68 27.12 2.54
C SER A 243 17.83 26.18 2.14
N ALA A 244 18.79 26.68 1.39
CA ALA A 244 20.03 25.96 1.12
C ALA A 244 20.99 25.97 2.35
N SER A 245 20.76 26.84 3.33
CA SER A 245 21.57 27.00 4.55
C SER A 245 20.70 26.86 5.80
N PRO A 246 21.16 26.10 6.82
CA PRO A 246 20.46 25.98 8.10
C PRO A 246 20.84 27.15 9.02
N ASP A 247 20.29 28.32 8.79
CA ASP A 247 20.59 29.53 9.51
C ASP A 247 19.43 30.01 10.42
N ALA A 248 19.68 31.10 11.18
CA ALA A 248 18.69 31.69 12.07
C ALA A 248 17.52 32.31 11.32
N GLU A 249 17.78 32.85 10.12
CA GLU A 249 16.76 33.50 9.31
C GLU A 249 15.73 32.50 8.83
N MET A 250 16.15 31.32 8.39
CA MET A 250 15.28 30.22 8.00
C MET A 250 14.33 29.82 9.13
N ALA A 251 14.87 29.59 10.34
CA ALA A 251 14.05 29.20 11.50
C ALA A 251 13.08 30.31 11.91
N ASN A 252 13.57 31.54 12.01
CA ASN A 252 12.76 32.70 12.38
C ASN A 252 11.64 32.96 11.35
N SER A 253 11.94 32.87 10.05
CA SER A 253 10.95 33.04 8.99
C SER A 253 9.84 31.98 9.08
N SER A 254 10.21 30.74 9.44
CA SER A 254 9.21 29.68 9.65
C SER A 254 8.27 30.02 10.80
N LEU A 255 8.82 30.46 11.93
CA LEU A 255 8.03 30.83 13.10
C LEU A 255 7.13 32.02 12.82
N LEU A 256 7.67 33.09 12.21
CA LEU A 256 6.88 34.26 11.81
C LEU A 256 5.77 33.92 10.82
N GLY A 257 6.03 33.01 9.90
CA GLY A 257 5.03 32.50 8.96
C GLY A 257 3.89 31.76 9.66
N ALA A 258 4.19 30.97 10.70
CA ALA A 258 3.18 30.28 11.50
C ALA A 258 2.39 31.25 12.38
N CYS A 259 3.02 32.28 12.94
CA CYS A 259 2.32 33.28 13.76
C CYS A 259 1.21 34.02 13.01
N ARG A 260 1.20 34.02 11.68
CA ARG A 260 0.11 34.59 10.87
C ARG A 260 -1.21 33.82 10.98
N TRP A 261 -1.17 32.59 11.50
CA TRP A 261 -2.36 31.76 11.73
C TRP A 261 -2.96 31.95 13.13
N LEU A 262 -2.34 32.77 13.99
CA LEU A 262 -2.85 33.05 15.33
C LEU A 262 -4.08 33.93 15.28
N GLY A 263 -5.13 33.49 15.93
CA GLY A 263 -6.29 34.28 16.26
C GLY A 263 -6.13 35.07 17.54
N GLU A 264 -7.10 35.91 17.84
CA GLU A 264 -7.12 36.65 19.09
C GLU A 264 -7.22 35.70 20.31
N GLY A 265 -6.26 35.80 21.24
CA GLY A 265 -6.20 34.96 22.45
C GLY A 265 -5.56 33.56 22.22
N ASP A 266 -5.00 33.29 21.07
CA ASP A 266 -4.22 32.06 20.85
C ASP A 266 -2.82 32.19 21.51
N HIS A 267 -2.46 31.18 22.30
CA HIS A 267 -1.16 31.05 22.95
C HIS A 267 -0.61 29.62 22.81
N PRO A 268 -0.25 29.19 21.59
CA PRO A 268 0.17 27.80 21.37
C PRO A 268 1.47 27.48 22.13
N LYS A 269 1.54 26.23 22.61
CA LYS A 269 2.80 25.61 22.98
C LYS A 269 3.58 25.28 21.73
N ILE A 270 4.81 25.78 21.59
CA ILE A 270 5.69 25.35 20.50
C ILE A 270 6.74 24.39 21.02
N HIS A 271 6.69 23.16 20.57
CA HIS A 271 7.63 22.12 20.98
C HIS A 271 8.68 21.88 19.89
N SER A 272 9.94 21.93 20.30
CA SER A 272 11.09 21.70 19.43
C SER A 272 12.07 20.71 20.06
N ASP A 273 13.01 20.22 19.27
CA ASP A 273 14.23 19.61 19.79
C ASP A 273 15.13 20.67 20.43
N ARG A 274 16.29 20.25 20.99
CA ARG A 274 17.30 21.15 21.53
C ARG A 274 18.24 21.72 20.46
N GLY A 275 17.82 21.78 19.20
CA GLY A 275 18.58 22.37 18.11
C GLY A 275 18.92 23.83 18.43
N CYS A 276 20.12 24.26 18.04
CA CYS A 276 20.61 25.63 18.29
C CYS A 276 19.65 26.70 17.78
N HIS A 277 18.94 26.41 16.69
CA HIS A 277 18.01 27.34 16.02
C HIS A 277 16.87 27.81 16.93
N CYS A 278 16.29 26.88 17.71
CA CYS A 278 15.17 27.19 18.63
C CYS A 278 15.62 27.86 19.95
N ARG A 279 16.91 28.15 20.09
CA ARG A 279 17.54 28.76 21.27
C ARG A 279 18.16 30.09 20.97
N TRP A 280 18.15 30.54 19.72
CA TRP A 280 18.68 31.84 19.34
C TRP A 280 17.81 33.00 19.83
N PRO A 281 18.41 34.16 20.14
CA PRO A 281 17.67 35.31 20.67
C PRO A 281 16.51 35.77 19.76
N GLY A 282 16.67 35.68 18.44
CA GLY A 282 15.61 36.03 17.48
C GLY A 282 14.39 35.12 17.60
N TRP A 283 14.61 33.82 17.74
CA TRP A 283 13.53 32.85 17.96
C TRP A 283 12.78 33.10 19.26
N ILE A 284 13.53 33.31 20.34
CA ILE A 284 12.99 33.60 21.69
C ILE A 284 12.11 34.83 21.64
N ARG A 285 12.63 35.92 21.06
CA ARG A 285 11.91 37.17 20.91
C ARG A 285 10.59 37.01 20.15
N ILE A 286 10.59 36.27 19.01
CA ILE A 286 9.37 36.00 18.24
C ILE A 286 8.35 35.23 19.08
N CYS A 287 8.79 34.24 19.86
CA CYS A 287 7.90 33.52 20.78
C CYS A 287 7.27 34.48 21.82
N ASP A 288 8.08 35.31 22.45
CA ASP A 288 7.63 36.24 23.50
C ASP A 288 6.66 37.31 22.94
N GLU A 289 6.99 37.88 21.77
CA GLU A 289 6.17 38.90 21.10
C GLU A 289 4.80 38.36 20.64
N ASN A 290 4.71 37.07 20.35
CA ASN A 290 3.47 36.41 19.90
C ASN A 290 2.80 35.56 20.98
N GLY A 291 3.25 35.61 22.21
CA GLY A 291 2.65 34.86 23.33
C GLY A 291 2.78 33.36 23.23
N LEU A 292 3.81 32.83 22.53
CA LEU A 292 4.04 31.41 22.40
C LEU A 292 4.72 30.82 23.65
N VAL A 293 4.25 29.66 24.08
CA VAL A 293 4.85 28.94 25.22
C VAL A 293 5.86 27.94 24.72
N ARG A 294 7.14 28.15 24.99
CA ARG A 294 8.22 27.27 24.54
C ARG A 294 8.29 25.98 25.35
N SER A 295 8.44 24.87 24.64
CA SER A 295 8.66 23.52 25.19
C SER A 295 9.77 22.82 24.40
N MET A 296 10.67 22.12 25.08
CA MET A 296 11.78 21.43 24.41
C MET A 296 11.90 19.98 24.83
N SER A 297 12.25 19.13 23.86
CA SER A 297 12.60 17.72 24.08
C SER A 297 13.74 17.59 25.10
N ARG A 298 13.77 16.50 25.82
CA ARG A 298 14.93 16.14 26.64
C ARG A 298 16.08 15.70 25.75
N LYS A 299 17.30 15.84 26.25
CA LYS A 299 18.50 15.43 25.54
C LYS A 299 18.46 13.93 25.24
N GLY A 300 18.66 13.56 23.96
CA GLY A 300 18.74 12.16 23.53
C GLY A 300 17.45 11.35 23.62
N CYS A 301 16.28 11.99 23.79
CA CYS A 301 15.00 11.33 23.89
C CYS A 301 14.23 11.41 22.55
N SER A 302 14.45 10.46 21.63
CA SER A 302 13.68 10.34 20.37
C SER A 302 12.16 10.32 20.55
N PRO A 303 11.57 9.72 21.60
CA PRO A 303 10.12 9.77 21.79
C PRO A 303 9.56 11.18 21.93
N ASP A 304 10.37 12.12 22.42
CA ASP A 304 9.97 13.52 22.60
C ASP A 304 9.73 14.26 21.26
N SER A 305 10.22 13.71 20.12
CA SER A 305 10.05 14.26 18.76
C SER A 305 9.23 13.37 17.81
N ALA A 306 8.57 12.36 18.36
CA ALA A 306 7.90 11.30 17.55
C ALA A 306 6.89 11.85 16.54
N ARG A 307 6.18 12.93 16.84
CA ARG A 307 5.19 13.54 15.93
C ARG A 307 5.87 14.21 14.73
N CYS A 308 6.96 14.95 14.94
CA CYS A 308 7.79 15.51 13.85
C CYS A 308 8.42 14.40 13.00
N GLU A 309 8.96 13.34 13.63
CA GLU A 309 9.52 12.21 12.92
C GLU A 309 8.46 11.52 12.03
N GLY A 310 7.22 11.42 12.51
CA GLY A 310 6.09 10.89 11.74
C GLY A 310 5.77 11.74 10.52
N PHE A 311 5.74 13.08 10.67
CA PHE A 311 5.56 14.02 9.56
C PHE A 311 6.70 13.93 8.55
N PHE A 312 7.95 14.00 8.98
CA PHE A 312 9.11 13.89 8.09
C PHE A 312 9.22 12.52 7.41
N GLY A 313 8.87 11.46 8.13
CA GLY A 313 8.82 10.13 7.55
C GLY A 313 7.85 10.05 6.38
N ARG A 314 6.67 10.64 6.54
CA ARG A 314 5.64 10.72 5.50
C ARG A 314 6.11 11.57 4.32
N LEU A 315 6.58 12.78 4.58
CA LEU A 315 7.12 13.69 3.59
C LEU A 315 8.24 13.04 2.76
N LYS A 316 9.19 12.38 3.42
CA LYS A 316 10.30 11.73 2.73
C LYS A 316 9.86 10.52 1.89
N ILE A 317 8.87 9.77 2.35
CA ILE A 317 8.33 8.63 1.60
C ILE A 317 7.56 9.10 0.36
N GLU A 318 6.67 10.07 0.53
CA GLU A 318 5.74 10.48 -0.51
C GLU A 318 6.38 11.41 -1.54
N PHE A 319 7.34 12.25 -1.12
CA PHE A 319 7.94 13.27 -1.99
C PHE A 319 9.39 12.95 -2.39
N PHE A 320 10.22 12.44 -1.46
CA PHE A 320 11.66 12.39 -1.68
C PHE A 320 12.20 11.03 -2.11
N HIS A 321 11.78 9.96 -1.42
CA HIS A 321 12.27 8.62 -1.68
C HIS A 321 11.58 8.01 -2.92
N GLY A 322 12.38 7.51 -3.85
CA GLY A 322 11.88 6.91 -5.09
C GLY A 322 11.89 7.85 -6.29
N CYS A 323 12.19 9.15 -6.08
CA CYS A 323 12.42 10.09 -7.16
C CYS A 323 13.91 10.15 -7.57
N ASP A 324 14.16 10.30 -8.84
CA ASP A 324 15.48 10.63 -9.35
C ASP A 324 15.69 12.16 -9.34
N TRP A 325 16.68 12.60 -8.58
CA TRP A 325 17.02 14.02 -8.43
C TRP A 325 18.22 14.44 -9.32
N ALA A 326 18.68 13.60 -10.26
CA ALA A 326 19.72 13.95 -11.19
C ALA A 326 19.29 15.13 -12.08
N GLY A 327 20.15 16.14 -12.22
CA GLY A 327 19.86 17.33 -13.02
C GLY A 327 18.87 18.33 -12.41
N VAL A 328 18.38 18.09 -11.19
CA VAL A 328 17.49 19.03 -10.48
C VAL A 328 18.35 20.00 -9.67
N THR A 329 18.17 21.32 -9.88
CA THR A 329 18.86 22.36 -9.07
C THR A 329 18.21 22.48 -7.69
N ILE A 330 18.93 23.09 -6.72
CA ILE A 330 18.42 23.30 -5.36
C ILE A 330 17.16 24.17 -5.38
N GLU A 331 17.13 25.21 -6.17
CA GLU A 331 15.99 26.13 -6.28
C GLU A 331 14.75 25.40 -6.83
N ARG A 332 14.95 24.59 -7.87
CA ARG A 332 13.86 23.78 -8.43
C ARG A 332 13.36 22.75 -7.42
N PHE A 333 14.27 22.10 -6.70
CA PHE A 333 13.90 21.16 -5.62
C PHE A 333 13.05 21.84 -4.54
N MET A 334 13.49 23.03 -4.06
CA MET A 334 12.73 23.79 -3.05
C MET A 334 11.34 24.21 -3.57
N GLY A 335 11.23 24.59 -4.85
CA GLY A 335 9.93 24.87 -5.48
C GLY A 335 9.01 23.67 -5.55
N MET A 336 9.55 22.49 -5.87
CA MET A 336 8.79 21.23 -5.87
C MET A 336 8.35 20.83 -4.44
N LEU A 337 9.23 21.04 -3.45
CA LEU A 337 8.93 20.79 -2.05
C LEU A 337 7.82 21.72 -1.53
N ASP A 338 7.84 23.01 -1.90
CA ASP A 338 6.78 23.96 -1.59
C ASP A 338 5.44 23.53 -2.21
N ALA A 339 5.45 23.15 -3.49
CA ALA A 339 4.25 22.65 -4.17
C ALA A 339 3.67 21.40 -3.50
N TYR A 340 4.53 20.45 -3.08
CA TYR A 340 4.09 19.27 -2.33
C TYR A 340 3.47 19.65 -0.98
N LEU A 341 4.07 20.57 -0.21
CA LEU A 341 3.55 20.98 1.10
C LEU A 341 2.24 21.76 0.99
N ARG A 342 2.04 22.56 -0.07
CA ARG A 342 0.74 23.17 -0.40
C ARG A 342 -0.29 22.09 -0.69
N TRP A 343 0.04 21.13 -1.56
CA TRP A 343 -0.84 20.00 -1.83
C TRP A 343 -1.16 19.19 -0.56
N TYR A 344 -0.16 18.95 0.31
CA TYR A 344 -0.35 18.26 1.58
C TYR A 344 -1.34 18.97 2.48
N ARG A 345 -1.25 20.30 2.57
CA ARG A 345 -2.13 21.14 3.39
C ARG A 345 -3.55 21.23 2.82
N ASP A 346 -3.65 21.49 1.52
CA ASP A 346 -4.90 21.96 0.90
C ASP A 346 -5.71 20.82 0.27
N VAL A 347 -5.06 19.73 -0.16
CA VAL A 347 -5.68 18.69 -0.99
C VAL A 347 -5.51 17.28 -0.41
N ARG A 348 -4.33 16.97 0.15
CA ARG A 348 -4.01 15.61 0.60
C ARG A 348 -4.94 15.15 1.71
N ILE A 349 -5.78 14.15 1.43
CA ILE A 349 -6.72 13.58 2.40
C ILE A 349 -6.02 12.70 3.45
N LYS A 350 -6.52 12.74 4.69
CA LYS A 350 -6.02 11.99 5.84
C LYS A 350 -7.14 11.15 6.44
N GLY A 351 -6.85 9.88 6.76
CA GLY A 351 -7.85 8.98 7.34
C GLY A 351 -8.32 9.39 8.73
N ASP A 352 -7.43 10.03 9.52
CA ASP A 352 -7.70 10.57 10.85
C ASP A 352 -8.50 11.88 10.85
N LEU A 353 -8.73 12.46 9.67
CA LEU A 353 -9.57 13.65 9.45
C LEU A 353 -10.81 13.33 8.58
N ASP A 354 -11.35 12.12 8.69
CA ASP A 354 -12.49 11.64 7.92
C ASP A 354 -12.29 11.82 6.40
N TYR A 355 -11.09 11.51 5.91
CA TYR A 355 -10.70 11.65 4.51
C TYR A 355 -10.82 13.08 3.95
N ARG A 356 -10.59 14.07 4.79
CA ARG A 356 -10.46 15.49 4.41
C ARG A 356 -8.99 15.90 4.43
N SER A 357 -8.64 16.97 3.70
CA SER A 357 -7.36 17.62 3.88
C SER A 357 -7.34 18.42 5.19
N PRO A 358 -6.17 18.72 5.78
CA PRO A 358 -6.10 19.55 6.98
C PRO A 358 -6.86 20.88 6.81
N MET A 359 -6.65 21.57 5.70
CA MET A 359 -7.33 22.84 5.43
C MET A 359 -8.85 22.67 5.30
N GLN A 360 -9.32 21.62 4.61
CA GLN A 360 -10.74 21.36 4.47
C GLN A 360 -11.37 21.00 5.83
N TYR A 361 -10.68 20.20 6.63
CA TYR A 361 -11.13 19.82 7.96
C TYR A 361 -11.35 21.05 8.86
N CYS A 362 -10.38 21.98 8.91
CA CYS A 362 -10.52 23.22 9.65
C CYS A 362 -11.68 24.10 9.14
N ARG A 363 -11.87 24.21 7.81
CA ARG A 363 -12.98 24.98 7.22
C ARG A 363 -14.34 24.39 7.59
N ASP A 364 -14.49 23.07 7.52
CA ASP A 364 -15.76 22.40 7.85
C ASP A 364 -16.12 22.54 9.33
N LEU A 365 -15.12 22.72 10.20
CA LEU A 365 -15.33 23.04 11.61
C LEU A 365 -15.53 24.55 11.88
N GLY A 366 -15.44 25.39 10.85
CA GLY A 366 -15.52 26.85 11.01
C GLY A 366 -14.31 27.48 11.71
N LEU A 367 -13.16 26.77 11.72
CA LEU A 367 -11.93 27.15 12.45
C LEU A 367 -10.85 27.75 11.54
N ALA A 368 -11.00 27.67 10.21
CA ALA A 368 -10.04 28.25 9.26
C ALA A 368 -10.51 29.65 8.82
N ALA A 369 -9.60 30.59 8.87
CA ALA A 369 -9.79 31.92 8.32
C ALA A 369 -9.56 31.93 6.80
#